data_36885438ba28da66363db2245e7e3750
#
_entry.id   36885438ba28da66363db2245e7e3750
#
_cell.length_a   1.000
_cell.length_b   1.000
_cell.length_c   1.000
_cell.angle_alpha   90.00
_cell.angle_beta   90.00
_cell.angle_gamma   90.00
#
_symmetry.space_group_name_H-M   'P 1'
#
loop_
_entity.id
_entity.type
_entity.pdbx_description
1 polymer ?
#
loop_
_entity_poly.entity_id
_entity_poly.type
_entity_poly.pdbx_seq_one_letter_code
_entity_poly.pdbx_strand_id
1 'polypeptide(L)'
;MRGERLAIVFCLLTLLLTGCKKQHSQDAGLEQCNSVYFWRTDLKLDSTEKAFLSQYHIKKVYCRYFDVVMNDDATEPSPNATISFSDTLPTGVEIIPTIYITEDCMHKPHKNLAKKIVDRVLQMNKTNDINHVQEIQIDCDYTSRSRKNYYQFLEEIRHHLSPITYQLSTTIRLHQLSMPAPPVDYGVLMVYNTGDPRKWQERNPILDYRDVYPYLSQLDKYPLPLATAYPVYQWIRNIQNVRVEHTVEAEEILKVKKAMEKERPSLSRSIITYHIETDNINRYKPETYEEIYRH
;
A
#
# COMPACT_ATOMS: atom_id res chain seq x y z
N MET A 1 46.15 -3.81 -55.89
CA MET A 1 45.41 -4.74 -55.05
C MET A 1 45.88 -4.61 -53.57
N ARG A 2 45.51 -3.58 -52.92
CA ARG A 2 45.71 -3.33 -51.48
C ARG A 2 44.67 -2.27 -51.10
N GLY A 3 43.51 -2.68 -50.61
CA GLY A 3 42.49 -1.69 -50.24
C GLY A 3 41.17 -2.24 -49.69
N GLU A 4 41.02 -3.54 -49.45
CA GLU A 4 39.71 -4.11 -49.07
C GLU A 4 39.70 -4.89 -47.73
N ARG A 5 40.70 -4.76 -46.88
CA ARG A 5 40.75 -5.48 -45.61
C ARG A 5 40.62 -4.62 -44.34
N LEU A 6 40.31 -3.32 -44.46
CA LEU A 6 40.23 -2.42 -43.29
C LEU A 6 38.81 -1.95 -42.93
N ALA A 7 37.77 -2.33 -43.69
CA ALA A 7 36.40 -1.88 -43.46
C ALA A 7 35.53 -2.85 -42.64
N ILE A 8 35.98 -4.07 -42.36
CA ILE A 8 35.16 -5.11 -41.69
C ILE A 8 35.37 -5.16 -40.16
N VAL A 9 36.43 -4.55 -39.65
CA VAL A 9 36.74 -4.60 -38.18
C VAL A 9 36.05 -3.49 -37.39
N PHE A 10 35.49 -2.45 -38.01
CA PHE A 10 34.87 -1.31 -37.34
C PHE A 10 33.37 -1.46 -37.09
N CYS A 11 32.70 -2.46 -37.69
CA CYS A 11 31.26 -2.71 -37.50
C CYS A 11 30.92 -3.71 -36.39
N LEU A 12 31.89 -4.35 -35.74
CA LEU A 12 31.65 -5.37 -34.70
C LEU A 12 31.84 -4.88 -33.26
N LEU A 13 32.18 -3.60 -33.05
CA LEU A 13 32.42 -3.05 -31.72
C LEU A 13 31.35 -2.11 -31.20
N THR A 14 30.23 -1.90 -31.91
CA THR A 14 29.14 -1.02 -31.47
C THR A 14 27.88 -1.75 -31.03
N LEU A 15 27.91 -3.08 -30.87
CA LEU A 15 26.75 -3.91 -30.51
C LEU A 15 26.75 -4.40 -29.05
N LEU A 16 27.58 -3.85 -28.17
CA LEU A 16 27.70 -4.35 -26.79
C LEU A 16 27.36 -3.35 -25.67
N LEU A 17 26.59 -2.29 -25.93
CA LEU A 17 26.18 -1.36 -24.84
C LEU A 17 24.70 -0.97 -24.88
N THR A 18 23.82 -1.78 -25.39
CA THR A 18 22.40 -1.67 -25.05
C THR A 18 22.04 -2.78 -24.06
N GLY A 19 22.55 -2.66 -22.85
CA GLY A 19 21.92 -3.28 -21.69
C GLY A 19 20.53 -2.66 -21.56
N CYS A 20 19.53 -3.19 -22.28
CA CYS A 20 18.14 -2.89 -22.02
C CYS A 20 17.85 -3.24 -20.58
N LYS A 21 17.88 -2.25 -19.66
CA LYS A 21 17.12 -2.34 -18.42
C LYS A 21 15.70 -2.67 -18.88
N LYS A 22 15.23 -3.89 -18.60
CA LYS A 22 13.82 -4.24 -18.75
C LYS A 22 13.04 -3.24 -17.89
N GLN A 23 12.57 -2.18 -18.54
CA GLN A 23 11.62 -1.27 -17.93
C GLN A 23 10.39 -2.13 -17.70
N HIS A 24 9.95 -2.26 -16.43
CA HIS A 24 8.72 -2.96 -16.10
C HIS A 24 7.57 -2.27 -16.82
N SER A 25 7.21 -2.75 -18.00
CA SER A 25 6.03 -2.30 -18.76
C SER A 25 4.74 -2.47 -17.96
N GLN A 26 4.76 -3.31 -16.93
CA GLN A 26 3.63 -3.59 -16.04
C GLN A 26 3.24 -2.41 -15.15
N ASP A 27 4.20 -1.56 -14.75
CA ASP A 27 3.91 -0.40 -13.89
C ASP A 27 3.46 0.84 -14.69
N ALA A 28 3.43 0.76 -16.02
CA ALA A 28 3.02 1.88 -16.89
C ALA A 28 1.56 2.32 -16.65
N GLY A 29 0.72 1.44 -16.12
CA GLY A 29 -0.68 1.74 -15.80
C GLY A 29 -0.92 2.38 -14.43
N LEU A 30 0.10 2.44 -13.55
CA LEU A 30 -0.05 3.07 -12.23
C LEU A 30 0.11 4.58 -12.35
N GLU A 31 -0.91 5.31 -11.90
CA GLU A 31 -0.88 6.79 -11.89
C GLU A 31 0.22 7.30 -10.95
N GLN A 32 0.90 8.37 -11.38
CA GLN A 32 1.82 9.09 -10.49
C GLN A 32 1.01 9.94 -9.53
N CYS A 33 0.96 9.57 -8.26
CA CYS A 33 0.22 10.32 -7.27
C CYS A 33 0.76 10.18 -5.85
N ASN A 34 0.52 11.22 -5.05
CA ASN A 34 0.72 11.21 -3.61
C ASN A 34 -0.58 10.87 -2.92
N SER A 35 -0.51 10.03 -1.91
CA SER A 35 -1.67 9.52 -1.20
C SER A 35 -1.39 9.38 0.29
N VAL A 36 -2.45 9.25 1.08
CA VAL A 36 -2.36 8.99 2.53
C VAL A 36 -3.36 7.91 2.93
N TYR A 37 -3.05 7.18 4.00
CA TYR A 37 -4.04 6.40 4.72
C TYR A 37 -4.75 7.26 5.75
N PHE A 38 -6.06 7.07 5.89
CA PHE A 38 -6.88 7.58 6.98
C PHE A 38 -7.43 6.39 7.77
N TRP A 39 -6.99 6.24 9.03
CA TRP A 39 -7.24 4.99 9.77
C TRP A 39 -8.10 5.16 11.03
N ARG A 40 -8.72 6.33 11.21
CA ARG A 40 -9.68 6.61 12.29
C ARG A 40 -11.09 6.14 11.91
N THR A 41 -11.98 6.06 12.90
CA THR A 41 -13.39 5.65 12.75
C THR A 41 -14.36 6.83 12.58
N ASP A 42 -13.85 8.05 12.50
CA ASP A 42 -14.63 9.25 12.14
C ASP A 42 -13.83 10.07 11.15
N LEU A 43 -14.36 10.25 9.93
CA LEU A 43 -13.73 11.12 8.92
C LEU A 43 -13.99 12.57 9.31
N LYS A 44 -13.05 13.12 10.05
CA LYS A 44 -13.01 14.52 10.43
C LYS A 44 -11.56 14.99 10.31
N LEU A 45 -11.32 15.99 9.47
CA LEU A 45 -9.99 16.55 9.23
C LEU A 45 -9.87 17.89 9.95
N ASP A 46 -8.79 18.09 10.68
CA ASP A 46 -8.45 19.41 11.23
C ASP A 46 -7.76 20.31 10.18
N SER A 47 -7.42 21.53 10.59
CA SER A 47 -6.78 22.50 9.70
C SER A 47 -5.37 22.07 9.25
N THR A 48 -4.62 21.40 10.12
CA THR A 48 -3.26 20.89 9.82
C THR A 48 -3.32 19.78 8.79
N GLU A 49 -4.25 18.84 8.96
CA GLU A 49 -4.46 17.72 8.04
C GLU A 49 -4.93 18.23 6.66
N LYS A 50 -5.87 19.20 6.62
CA LYS A 50 -6.32 19.82 5.36
C LYS A 50 -5.17 20.58 4.66
N ALA A 51 -4.34 21.28 5.42
CA ALA A 51 -3.15 21.97 4.88
C ALA A 51 -2.14 20.96 4.32
N PHE A 52 -1.91 19.85 5.00
CA PHE A 52 -1.03 18.77 4.55
C PHE A 52 -1.49 18.18 3.22
N LEU A 53 -2.79 17.86 3.07
CA LEU A 53 -3.34 17.33 1.81
C LEU A 53 -3.06 18.29 0.65
N SER A 54 -3.22 19.59 0.86
CA SER A 54 -2.95 20.62 -0.15
C SER A 54 -1.47 20.77 -0.45
N GLN A 55 -0.63 20.90 0.59
CA GLN A 55 0.81 21.15 0.49
C GLN A 55 1.54 20.06 -0.30
N TYR A 56 1.20 18.78 -0.03
CA TYR A 56 1.85 17.64 -0.67
C TYR A 56 1.07 17.10 -1.87
N HIS A 57 0.08 17.86 -2.37
CA HIS A 57 -0.71 17.50 -3.56
C HIS A 57 -1.31 16.10 -3.46
N ILE A 58 -1.86 15.77 -2.29
CA ILE A 58 -2.48 14.46 -2.08
C ILE A 58 -3.70 14.31 -2.99
N LYS A 59 -3.71 13.23 -3.76
CA LYS A 59 -4.78 12.89 -4.72
C LYS A 59 -5.77 11.88 -4.17
N LYS A 60 -5.29 10.93 -3.36
CA LYS A 60 -6.08 9.81 -2.85
C LYS A 60 -5.95 9.68 -1.35
N VAL A 61 -7.07 9.44 -0.67
CA VAL A 61 -7.14 9.08 0.74
C VAL A 61 -7.69 7.66 0.85
N TYR A 62 -6.82 6.71 1.22
CA TYR A 62 -7.21 5.34 1.52
C TYR A 62 -7.88 5.30 2.90
N CYS A 63 -9.19 5.30 2.89
CA CYS A 63 -10.02 5.50 4.08
C CYS A 63 -10.55 4.17 4.60
N ARG A 64 -10.21 3.81 5.84
CA ARG A 64 -10.73 2.61 6.50
C ARG A 64 -12.23 2.74 6.70
N TYR A 65 -13.03 2.07 5.86
CA TYR A 65 -14.49 2.12 5.93
C TYR A 65 -15.04 1.25 7.04
N PHE A 66 -14.58 0.03 7.14
CA PHE A 66 -14.92 -0.91 8.22
C PHE A 66 -13.95 -2.08 8.21
N ASP A 67 -13.95 -2.81 9.32
CA ASP A 67 -13.27 -4.10 9.41
C ASP A 67 -14.26 -5.23 9.14
N VAL A 68 -13.71 -6.37 8.74
CA VAL A 68 -14.41 -7.65 8.69
C VAL A 68 -13.66 -8.62 9.59
N VAL A 69 -14.33 -9.11 10.61
CA VAL A 69 -13.72 -9.91 11.69
C VAL A 69 -14.53 -11.17 11.96
N MET A 70 -13.83 -12.21 12.41
CA MET A 70 -14.46 -13.36 13.04
C MET A 70 -14.61 -13.08 14.54
N ASN A 71 -15.84 -13.02 15.03
CA ASN A 71 -16.07 -12.96 16.48
C ASN A 71 -15.97 -14.37 17.07
N ASP A 72 -15.68 -14.45 18.37
CA ASP A 72 -15.68 -15.71 19.11
C ASP A 72 -17.03 -16.44 18.90
N ASP A 73 -16.96 -17.75 18.65
CA ASP A 73 -18.11 -18.61 18.39
C ASP A 73 -18.93 -18.29 17.10
N ALA A 74 -18.55 -17.28 16.32
CA ALA A 74 -19.22 -16.98 15.06
C ALA A 74 -18.86 -17.96 13.94
N THR A 75 -19.86 -18.33 13.15
CA THR A 75 -19.64 -19.15 11.93
C THR A 75 -19.37 -18.32 10.69
N GLU A 76 -19.72 -17.04 10.70
CA GLU A 76 -19.59 -16.08 9.59
C GLU A 76 -18.92 -14.77 10.04
N PRO A 77 -18.11 -14.16 9.17
CA PRO A 77 -17.55 -12.85 9.44
C PRO A 77 -18.59 -11.76 9.57
N SER A 78 -18.31 -10.77 10.39
CA SER A 78 -19.17 -9.61 10.59
C SER A 78 -18.41 -8.28 10.49
N PRO A 79 -19.08 -7.18 10.10
CA PRO A 79 -18.44 -5.86 10.07
C PRO A 79 -18.21 -5.34 11.49
N ASN A 80 -17.09 -4.66 11.68
CA ASN A 80 -16.69 -3.97 12.91
C ASN A 80 -16.07 -2.61 12.57
N ALA A 81 -15.89 -1.75 13.58
CA ALA A 81 -15.19 -0.46 13.47
C ALA A 81 -15.60 0.37 12.24
N THR A 82 -16.91 0.44 11.95
CA THR A 82 -17.44 1.20 10.81
C THR A 82 -17.21 2.70 11.01
N ILE A 83 -16.69 3.34 9.98
CA ILE A 83 -16.43 4.78 9.95
C ILE A 83 -17.73 5.59 9.94
N SER A 84 -17.72 6.75 10.62
CA SER A 84 -18.65 7.85 10.43
C SER A 84 -18.03 8.94 9.56
N PHE A 85 -18.85 9.72 8.85
CA PHE A 85 -18.41 10.81 7.98
C PHE A 85 -18.91 12.13 8.56
N SER A 86 -18.08 12.78 9.38
CA SER A 86 -18.38 14.08 10.00
C SER A 86 -17.87 15.27 9.18
N ASP A 87 -17.06 15.01 8.16
CA ASP A 87 -16.48 16.02 7.26
C ASP A 87 -16.41 15.43 5.82
N THR A 88 -16.07 16.29 4.86
CA THR A 88 -15.81 15.90 3.46
C THR A 88 -14.35 16.16 3.12
N LEU A 89 -13.79 15.38 2.19
CA LEU A 89 -12.46 15.63 1.67
C LEU A 89 -12.44 16.93 0.83
N PRO A 90 -11.29 17.62 0.78
CA PRO A 90 -11.11 18.77 -0.11
C PRO A 90 -11.38 18.41 -1.58
N THR A 91 -11.87 19.38 -2.35
CA THR A 91 -12.12 19.20 -3.79
C THR A 91 -10.88 18.71 -4.52
N GLY A 92 -11.03 17.67 -5.34
CA GLY A 92 -9.95 17.06 -6.11
C GLY A 92 -9.17 15.96 -5.36
N VAL A 93 -9.58 15.65 -4.13
CA VAL A 93 -9.05 14.49 -3.38
C VAL A 93 -10.08 13.36 -3.43
N GLU A 94 -9.66 12.22 -3.96
CA GLU A 94 -10.48 11.01 -4.08
C GLU A 94 -10.43 10.19 -2.80
N ILE A 95 -11.58 9.67 -2.38
CA ILE A 95 -11.66 8.69 -1.30
C ILE A 95 -11.57 7.27 -1.87
N ILE A 96 -10.70 6.45 -1.30
CA ILE A 96 -10.57 5.03 -1.63
C ILE A 96 -11.08 4.21 -0.44
N PRO A 97 -12.28 3.61 -0.55
CA PRO A 97 -12.79 2.71 0.47
C PRO A 97 -11.82 1.56 0.72
N THR A 98 -11.27 1.49 1.93
CA THR A 98 -10.35 0.43 2.36
C THR A 98 -11.04 -0.44 3.39
N ILE A 99 -11.11 -1.74 3.14
CA ILE A 99 -11.74 -2.72 4.01
C ILE A 99 -10.63 -3.60 4.61
N TYR A 100 -10.45 -3.51 5.92
CA TYR A 100 -9.55 -4.40 6.64
C TYR A 100 -10.26 -5.72 6.94
N ILE A 101 -9.61 -6.83 6.59
CA ILE A 101 -10.14 -8.18 6.83
C ILE A 101 -9.13 -8.96 7.65
N THR A 102 -9.52 -9.45 8.81
CA THR A 102 -8.65 -10.29 9.62
C THR A 102 -8.36 -11.62 8.93
N GLU A 103 -7.13 -12.12 9.09
CA GLU A 103 -6.64 -13.30 8.35
C GLU A 103 -7.48 -14.55 8.60
N ASP A 104 -8.03 -14.72 9.80
CA ASP A 104 -8.90 -15.83 10.18
C ASP A 104 -10.20 -15.90 9.38
N CYS A 105 -10.71 -14.76 8.88
CA CYS A 105 -11.82 -14.73 7.91
C CYS A 105 -11.49 -15.49 6.61
N MET A 106 -10.22 -15.64 6.29
CA MET A 106 -9.76 -16.31 5.05
C MET A 106 -9.36 -17.78 5.29
N HIS A 107 -9.56 -18.33 6.49
CA HIS A 107 -9.28 -19.75 6.74
C HIS A 107 -10.25 -20.70 6.03
N LYS A 108 -11.44 -20.22 5.70
CA LYS A 108 -12.45 -20.94 4.90
C LYS A 108 -13.19 -19.98 3.97
N PRO A 109 -13.81 -20.47 2.90
CA PRO A 109 -14.69 -19.66 2.06
C PRO A 109 -15.98 -19.28 2.81
N HIS A 110 -16.46 -18.05 2.58
CA HIS A 110 -17.73 -17.55 3.12
C HIS A 110 -18.68 -17.15 2.00
N LYS A 111 -19.85 -17.76 1.97
CA LYS A 111 -20.85 -17.52 0.93
C LYS A 111 -21.29 -16.04 0.89
N ASN A 112 -21.23 -15.43 -0.29
CA ASN A 112 -21.66 -14.04 -0.54
C ASN A 112 -20.86 -12.98 0.25
N LEU A 113 -19.73 -13.28 0.87
CA LEU A 113 -18.96 -12.28 1.62
C LEU A 113 -18.52 -11.14 0.71
N ALA A 114 -17.96 -11.44 -0.45
CA ALA A 114 -17.55 -10.46 -1.46
C ALA A 114 -18.71 -9.53 -1.85
N LYS A 115 -19.89 -10.10 -2.17
CA LYS A 115 -21.08 -9.32 -2.49
C LYS A 115 -21.51 -8.41 -1.35
N LYS A 116 -21.58 -8.92 -0.12
CA LYS A 116 -21.96 -8.14 1.06
C LYS A 116 -21.04 -6.95 1.28
N ILE A 117 -19.73 -7.13 1.07
CA ILE A 117 -18.72 -6.05 1.21
C ILE A 117 -18.94 -4.99 0.14
N VAL A 118 -19.06 -5.36 -1.14
CA VAL A 118 -19.26 -4.41 -2.22
C VAL A 118 -20.59 -3.66 -2.05
N ASP A 119 -21.69 -4.35 -1.76
CA ASP A 119 -23.00 -3.73 -1.52
C ASP A 119 -22.93 -2.73 -0.36
N ARG A 120 -22.23 -3.07 0.73
CA ARG A 120 -22.06 -2.19 1.88
C ARG A 120 -21.27 -0.93 1.53
N VAL A 121 -20.15 -1.05 0.79
CA VAL A 121 -19.38 0.11 0.33
C VAL A 121 -20.26 1.03 -0.52
N LEU A 122 -20.97 0.48 -1.50
CA LEU A 122 -21.87 1.27 -2.37
C LEU A 122 -22.99 1.93 -1.58
N GLN A 123 -23.57 1.23 -0.59
CA GLN A 123 -24.57 1.80 0.30
C GLN A 123 -24.01 2.94 1.15
N MET A 124 -22.80 2.77 1.73
CA MET A 124 -22.15 3.82 2.52
C MET A 124 -21.85 5.04 1.66
N ASN A 125 -21.33 4.86 0.44
CA ASN A 125 -21.09 5.95 -0.49
C ASN A 125 -22.38 6.72 -0.80
N LYS A 126 -23.45 6.00 -1.13
CA LYS A 126 -24.75 6.60 -1.42
C LYS A 126 -25.34 7.37 -0.22
N THR A 127 -25.26 6.81 0.99
CA THR A 127 -25.84 7.41 2.20
C THR A 127 -25.09 8.68 2.63
N ASN A 128 -23.80 8.78 2.31
CA ASN A 128 -22.95 9.91 2.73
C ASN A 128 -22.56 10.83 1.56
N ASP A 129 -23.27 10.75 0.43
CA ASP A 129 -23.04 11.57 -0.77
C ASP A 129 -21.59 11.53 -1.28
N ILE A 130 -20.90 10.39 -1.08
CA ILE A 130 -19.54 10.16 -1.56
C ILE A 130 -19.63 9.75 -3.03
N ASN A 131 -19.20 10.65 -3.90
CA ASN A 131 -19.22 10.48 -5.34
C ASN A 131 -17.82 10.26 -5.90
N HIS A 132 -17.73 9.80 -7.15
CA HIS A 132 -16.48 9.64 -7.91
C HIS A 132 -15.51 8.59 -7.35
N VAL A 133 -15.97 7.66 -6.53
CA VAL A 133 -15.17 6.49 -6.13
C VAL A 133 -14.95 5.61 -7.36
N GLN A 134 -13.67 5.30 -7.64
CA GLN A 134 -13.27 4.46 -8.77
C GLN A 134 -12.46 3.24 -8.36
N GLU A 135 -12.26 3.06 -7.08
CA GLU A 135 -11.41 1.98 -6.53
C GLU A 135 -11.95 1.49 -5.18
N ILE A 136 -11.77 0.21 -4.91
CA ILE A 136 -11.89 -0.39 -3.57
C ILE A 136 -10.58 -1.08 -3.24
N GLN A 137 -10.09 -0.88 -2.02
CA GLN A 137 -8.92 -1.60 -1.51
C GLN A 137 -9.32 -2.63 -0.47
N ILE A 138 -8.73 -3.82 -0.57
CA ILE A 138 -8.82 -4.85 0.46
C ILE A 138 -7.48 -4.93 1.19
N ASP A 139 -7.51 -4.78 2.51
CA ASP A 139 -6.35 -4.94 3.39
C ASP A 139 -6.49 -6.25 4.17
N CYS A 140 -5.61 -7.21 3.89
CA CYS A 140 -5.58 -8.49 4.59
C CYS A 140 -4.16 -9.03 4.70
N ASP A 141 -3.74 -9.32 5.93
CA ASP A 141 -2.43 -9.92 6.22
C ASP A 141 -2.46 -11.44 5.98
N TYR A 142 -2.86 -11.84 4.76
CA TYR A 142 -2.94 -13.25 4.40
C TYR A 142 -1.59 -13.96 4.47
N THR A 143 -1.64 -15.23 4.82
CA THR A 143 -0.47 -16.12 4.89
C THR A 143 -0.51 -17.16 3.76
N SER A 144 0.52 -17.99 3.64
CA SER A 144 0.49 -19.12 2.71
C SER A 144 -0.70 -20.06 2.96
N ARG A 145 -1.19 -20.13 4.21
CA ARG A 145 -2.31 -20.98 4.63
C ARG A 145 -3.66 -20.46 4.14
N SER A 146 -3.91 -19.16 4.24
CA SER A 146 -5.18 -18.51 3.87
C SER A 146 -5.18 -17.99 2.43
N ARG A 147 -4.02 -17.94 1.74
CA ARG A 147 -3.85 -17.37 0.41
C ARG A 147 -4.87 -17.87 -0.62
N LYS A 148 -5.12 -19.18 -0.69
CA LYS A 148 -6.02 -19.77 -1.69
C LYS A 148 -7.43 -19.19 -1.57
N ASN A 149 -7.97 -19.15 -0.36
CA ASN A 149 -9.31 -18.63 -0.10
C ASN A 149 -9.35 -17.11 -0.29
N TYR A 150 -8.28 -16.42 0.10
CA TYR A 150 -8.17 -14.97 -0.11
C TYR A 150 -8.16 -14.62 -1.60
N TYR A 151 -7.43 -15.34 -2.44
CA TYR A 151 -7.40 -15.06 -3.89
C TYR A 151 -8.75 -15.36 -4.55
N GLN A 152 -9.41 -16.44 -4.17
CA GLN A 152 -10.77 -16.74 -4.62
C GLN A 152 -11.74 -15.60 -4.21
N PHE A 153 -11.64 -15.13 -2.98
CA PHE A 153 -12.44 -14.00 -2.49
C PHE A 153 -12.17 -12.72 -3.30
N LEU A 154 -10.91 -12.41 -3.64
CA LEU A 154 -10.57 -11.25 -4.49
C LEU A 154 -11.13 -11.39 -5.91
N GLU A 155 -11.15 -12.58 -6.48
CA GLU A 155 -11.81 -12.86 -7.78
C GLU A 155 -13.32 -12.62 -7.70
N GLU A 156 -13.97 -13.01 -6.60
CA GLU A 156 -15.38 -12.73 -6.35
C GLU A 156 -15.66 -11.23 -6.20
N ILE A 157 -14.79 -10.48 -5.47
CA ILE A 157 -14.87 -9.01 -5.40
C ILE A 157 -14.76 -8.40 -6.79
N ARG A 158 -13.75 -8.78 -7.58
CA ARG A 158 -13.55 -8.29 -8.96
C ARG A 158 -14.79 -8.54 -9.82
N HIS A 159 -15.40 -9.71 -9.70
CA HIS A 159 -16.65 -10.04 -10.42
C HIS A 159 -17.77 -9.05 -10.09
N HIS A 160 -17.94 -8.68 -8.81
CA HIS A 160 -18.96 -7.71 -8.39
C HIS A 160 -18.62 -6.27 -8.74
N LEU A 161 -17.33 -5.90 -8.89
CA LEU A 161 -16.89 -4.57 -9.31
C LEU A 161 -16.93 -4.36 -10.82
N SER A 162 -16.86 -5.43 -11.62
CA SER A 162 -16.82 -5.37 -13.08
C SER A 162 -17.97 -4.53 -13.70
N PRO A 163 -19.25 -4.63 -13.25
CA PRO A 163 -20.33 -3.84 -13.83
C PRO A 163 -20.22 -2.33 -13.59
N ILE A 164 -19.48 -1.91 -12.56
CA ILE A 164 -19.30 -0.51 -12.17
C ILE A 164 -17.90 0.03 -12.52
N THR A 165 -17.07 -0.79 -13.17
CA THR A 165 -15.72 -0.43 -13.64
C THR A 165 -14.76 0.09 -12.57
N TYR A 166 -14.94 -0.32 -11.31
CA TYR A 166 -14.02 0.04 -10.23
C TYR A 166 -12.75 -0.80 -10.30
N GLN A 167 -11.63 -0.16 -9.98
CA GLN A 167 -10.37 -0.85 -9.73
C GLN A 167 -10.39 -1.59 -8.39
N LEU A 168 -9.66 -2.67 -8.32
CA LEU A 168 -9.42 -3.43 -7.11
C LEU A 168 -7.94 -3.39 -6.76
N SER A 169 -7.59 -2.84 -5.61
CA SER A 169 -6.25 -2.93 -5.05
C SER A 169 -6.21 -3.76 -3.77
N THR A 170 -5.03 -4.19 -3.37
CA THR A 170 -4.81 -4.87 -2.09
C THR A 170 -3.47 -4.48 -1.49
N THR A 171 -3.36 -4.61 -0.16
CA THR A 171 -2.10 -4.44 0.54
C THR A 171 -1.19 -5.66 0.34
N ILE A 172 0.11 -5.41 0.25
CA ILE A 172 1.15 -6.44 0.11
C ILE A 172 2.18 -6.26 1.22
N ARG A 173 2.43 -7.30 2.00
CA ARG A 173 3.52 -7.34 2.97
C ARG A 173 4.83 -7.77 2.31
N LEU A 174 5.98 -7.37 2.84
CA LEU A 174 7.28 -7.74 2.29
C LEU A 174 7.44 -9.24 2.05
N HIS A 175 7.04 -10.08 3.01
CA HIS A 175 7.16 -11.54 2.88
C HIS A 175 6.26 -12.13 1.77
N GLN A 176 5.19 -11.42 1.38
CA GLN A 176 4.28 -11.85 0.32
C GLN A 176 4.87 -11.63 -1.08
N LEU A 177 5.97 -10.86 -1.21
CA LEU A 177 6.70 -10.72 -2.48
C LEU A 177 7.27 -12.05 -3.00
N SER A 178 7.44 -13.05 -2.13
CA SER A 178 7.85 -14.42 -2.51
C SER A 178 6.69 -15.30 -2.94
N MET A 179 5.44 -14.83 -2.81
CA MET A 179 4.23 -15.58 -3.17
C MET A 179 3.75 -15.17 -4.57
N PRO A 180 2.93 -16.00 -5.23
CA PRO A 180 2.22 -15.57 -6.43
C PRO A 180 1.45 -14.27 -6.18
N ALA A 181 1.36 -13.40 -7.20
CA ALA A 181 0.62 -12.15 -7.07
C ALA A 181 -0.90 -12.40 -6.94
N PRO A 182 -1.62 -11.62 -6.11
CA PRO A 182 -3.08 -11.69 -6.01
C PRO A 182 -3.75 -11.19 -7.28
N PRO A 183 -5.00 -11.63 -7.58
CA PRO A 183 -5.75 -11.27 -8.77
C PRO A 183 -6.39 -9.86 -8.63
N VAL A 184 -5.58 -8.83 -8.54
CA VAL A 184 -5.98 -7.42 -8.41
C VAL A 184 -5.30 -6.56 -9.48
N ASP A 185 -5.70 -5.29 -9.60
CA ASP A 185 -5.14 -4.40 -10.61
C ASP A 185 -3.76 -3.89 -10.18
N TYR A 186 -3.56 -3.63 -8.89
CA TYR A 186 -2.25 -3.30 -8.30
C TYR A 186 -2.21 -3.58 -6.80
N GLY A 187 -1.00 -3.61 -6.24
CA GLY A 187 -0.77 -3.77 -4.81
C GLY A 187 -0.21 -2.51 -4.16
N VAL A 188 -0.51 -2.31 -2.89
CA VAL A 188 0.16 -1.32 -2.05
C VAL A 188 1.15 -2.04 -1.15
N LEU A 189 2.44 -1.92 -1.46
CA LEU A 189 3.50 -2.52 -0.67
C LEU A 189 3.65 -1.76 0.65
N MET A 190 3.30 -2.42 1.75
CA MET A 190 3.39 -1.86 3.10
C MET A 190 4.81 -1.99 3.63
N VAL A 191 5.54 -0.88 3.68
CA VAL A 191 6.93 -0.80 4.16
C VAL A 191 6.94 -0.37 5.63
N TYR A 192 6.11 -1.00 6.41
CA TYR A 192 5.99 -0.78 7.86
C TYR A 192 5.50 -2.05 8.57
N ASN A 193 5.65 -2.08 9.90
CA ASN A 193 5.52 -3.29 10.69
C ASN A 193 6.42 -4.41 10.14
N THR A 194 7.69 -4.05 9.83
CA THR A 194 8.64 -4.95 9.17
C THR A 194 9.30 -5.91 10.14
N GLY A 195 9.37 -5.56 11.43
CA GLY A 195 10.02 -6.34 12.47
C GLY A 195 9.05 -7.13 13.36
N ASP A 196 9.61 -8.07 14.14
CA ASP A 196 8.89 -8.79 15.19
C ASP A 196 8.66 -7.86 16.39
N PRO A 197 7.42 -7.52 16.77
CA PRO A 197 7.14 -6.65 17.90
C PRO A 197 7.66 -7.17 19.25
N ARG A 198 7.97 -8.48 19.36
CA ARG A 198 8.53 -9.09 20.59
C ARG A 198 10.00 -8.78 20.75
N LYS A 199 10.69 -8.39 19.65
CA LYS A 199 12.12 -8.06 19.59
C LYS A 199 12.38 -6.56 19.54
N TRP A 200 11.45 -5.77 20.06
CA TRP A 200 11.48 -4.31 20.01
C TRP A 200 12.76 -3.66 20.60
N GLN A 201 13.44 -4.34 21.51
CA GLN A 201 14.72 -3.86 22.08
C GLN A 201 15.89 -4.02 21.11
N GLU A 202 15.82 -4.95 20.17
CA GLU A 202 16.88 -5.22 19.21
C GLU A 202 16.75 -4.39 17.93
N ARG A 203 15.50 -4.13 17.53
CA ARG A 203 15.17 -3.46 16.26
C ARG A 203 13.91 -2.65 16.39
N ASN A 204 13.79 -1.59 15.57
CA ASN A 204 12.53 -0.86 15.45
C ASN A 204 11.48 -1.74 14.75
N PRO A 205 10.39 -2.15 15.45
CA PRO A 205 9.39 -3.03 14.85
C PRO A 205 8.56 -2.36 13.75
N ILE A 206 8.56 -1.02 13.68
CA ILE A 206 7.84 -0.29 12.64
C ILE A 206 8.61 -0.39 11.34
N LEU A 207 9.89 -0.02 11.32
CA LEU A 207 10.75 -0.08 10.14
C LEU A 207 12.21 -0.20 10.56
N ASP A 208 12.88 -1.21 10.01
CA ASP A 208 14.32 -1.39 10.07
C ASP A 208 14.79 -1.89 8.69
N TYR A 209 15.78 -1.24 8.11
CA TYR A 209 16.34 -1.62 6.82
C TYR A 209 16.79 -3.09 6.78
N ARG A 210 17.30 -3.63 7.89
CA ARG A 210 17.73 -5.02 8.00
C ARG A 210 16.59 -6.03 7.78
N ASP A 211 15.35 -5.62 8.10
CA ASP A 211 14.16 -6.44 7.87
C ASP A 211 13.62 -6.31 6.44
N VAL A 212 13.91 -5.19 5.75
CA VAL A 212 13.55 -4.96 4.34
C VAL A 212 14.55 -5.60 3.38
N TYR A 213 15.84 -5.54 3.71
CA TYR A 213 16.96 -5.95 2.85
C TYR A 213 16.78 -7.34 2.20
N PRO A 214 16.33 -8.40 2.91
CA PRO A 214 16.16 -9.73 2.33
C PRO A 214 15.15 -9.79 1.18
N TYR A 215 14.24 -8.81 1.08
CA TYR A 215 13.17 -8.78 0.08
C TYR A 215 13.48 -7.91 -1.14
N LEU A 216 14.54 -7.11 -1.09
CA LEU A 216 14.88 -6.17 -2.17
C LEU A 216 15.04 -6.88 -3.53
N SER A 217 15.73 -8.01 -3.57
CA SER A 217 15.95 -8.78 -4.80
C SER A 217 14.69 -9.40 -5.42
N GLN A 218 13.57 -9.34 -4.71
CA GLN A 218 12.27 -9.86 -5.18
C GLN A 218 11.42 -8.76 -5.84
N LEU A 219 11.69 -7.50 -5.54
CA LEU A 219 10.91 -6.37 -6.04
C LEU A 219 10.82 -6.33 -7.55
N ASP A 220 11.96 -6.46 -8.23
CA ASP A 220 12.01 -6.45 -9.70
C ASP A 220 11.30 -7.65 -10.36
N LYS A 221 11.17 -8.75 -9.64
CA LYS A 221 10.56 -10.00 -10.13
C LYS A 221 9.06 -10.08 -9.86
N TYR A 222 8.55 -9.26 -8.94
CA TYR A 222 7.15 -9.31 -8.56
C TYR A 222 6.26 -8.75 -9.68
N PRO A 223 5.31 -9.54 -10.22
CA PRO A 223 4.64 -9.21 -11.48
C PRO A 223 3.56 -8.13 -11.35
N LEU A 224 3.07 -7.86 -10.12
CA LEU A 224 1.99 -6.90 -9.90
C LEU A 224 2.53 -5.47 -9.90
N PRO A 225 1.84 -4.47 -10.51
CA PRO A 225 2.13 -3.07 -10.27
C PRO A 225 2.07 -2.74 -8.79
N LEU A 226 3.01 -1.93 -8.27
CA LEU A 226 3.11 -1.62 -6.85
C LEU A 226 3.15 -0.12 -6.59
N ALA A 227 2.22 0.36 -5.76
CA ALA A 227 2.38 1.58 -4.97
C ALA A 227 3.14 1.26 -3.68
N THR A 228 3.71 2.26 -3.02
CA THR A 228 4.54 2.05 -1.82
C THR A 228 4.02 2.87 -0.65
N ALA A 229 3.80 2.24 0.50
CA ALA A 229 3.34 2.90 1.72
C ALA A 229 4.43 2.94 2.78
N TYR A 230 4.81 4.16 3.21
CA TYR A 230 5.83 4.43 4.22
C TYR A 230 5.22 4.85 5.55
N PRO A 231 5.83 4.44 6.71
CA PRO A 231 5.32 4.81 8.02
C PRO A 231 5.69 6.24 8.39
N VAL A 232 4.73 6.97 8.94
CA VAL A 232 4.96 8.27 9.57
C VAL A 232 4.36 8.34 10.98
N TYR A 233 3.93 7.20 11.51
CA TYR A 233 3.25 7.08 12.79
C TYR A 233 4.18 6.67 13.93
N GLN A 234 3.69 6.82 15.14
CA GLN A 234 4.31 6.34 16.37
C GLN A 234 3.59 5.09 16.87
N TRP A 235 4.38 4.18 17.42
CA TRP A 235 3.87 3.01 18.10
C TRP A 235 4.07 3.15 19.61
N ILE A 236 2.98 3.12 20.39
CA ILE A 236 3.01 3.23 21.84
C ILE A 236 2.43 1.96 22.42
N ARG A 237 3.17 1.28 23.26
CA ARG A 237 2.72 0.09 24.01
C ARG A 237 3.17 0.14 25.45
N ASN A 238 2.33 -0.43 26.32
CA ASN A 238 2.73 -0.74 27.70
C ASN A 238 3.20 -2.20 27.74
N ILE A 239 4.49 -2.39 27.96
CA ILE A 239 5.12 -3.71 28.07
C ILE A 239 5.65 -3.83 29.50
N GLN A 240 5.13 -4.79 30.27
CA GLN A 240 5.52 -5.01 31.68
C GLN A 240 5.49 -3.73 32.53
N ASN A 241 4.42 -2.92 32.39
CA ASN A 241 4.23 -1.63 33.05
C ASN A 241 5.23 -0.52 32.63
N VAL A 242 6.00 -0.73 31.57
CA VAL A 242 6.84 0.30 30.95
C VAL A 242 6.15 0.79 29.69
N ARG A 243 5.95 2.11 29.59
CA ARG A 243 5.51 2.75 28.35
C ARG A 243 6.68 2.75 27.36
N VAL A 244 6.52 2.03 26.28
CA VAL A 244 7.50 1.93 25.19
C VAL A 244 6.97 2.68 23.98
N GLU A 245 7.76 3.58 23.46
CA GLU A 245 7.45 4.39 22.28
C GLU A 245 8.47 4.11 21.18
N HIS A 246 7.99 3.80 19.98
CA HIS A 246 8.81 3.66 18.80
C HIS A 246 8.36 4.66 17.74
N THR A 247 9.31 5.41 17.25
CA THR A 247 9.20 6.25 16.05
C THR A 247 10.21 5.76 15.03
N VAL A 248 10.01 6.07 13.76
CA VAL A 248 11.01 5.81 12.73
C VAL A 248 11.76 7.11 12.46
N GLU A 249 13.07 7.06 12.42
CA GLU A 249 13.89 8.21 12.03
C GLU A 249 13.70 8.51 10.53
N ALA A 250 13.68 9.80 10.17
CA ALA A 250 13.50 10.23 8.78
C ALA A 250 14.53 9.57 7.85
N GLU A 251 15.77 9.51 8.30
CA GLU A 251 16.90 8.91 7.56
C GLU A 251 16.68 7.43 7.26
N GLU A 252 16.02 6.69 8.16
CA GLU A 252 15.75 5.27 7.94
C GLU A 252 14.64 5.07 6.90
N ILE A 253 13.58 5.90 6.92
CA ILE A 253 12.55 5.90 5.90
C ILE A 253 13.16 6.17 4.52
N LEU A 254 13.96 7.23 4.41
CA LEU A 254 14.57 7.67 3.14
C LEU A 254 15.62 6.67 2.63
N LYS A 255 16.38 6.04 3.52
CA LYS A 255 17.33 4.97 3.19
C LYS A 255 16.61 3.77 2.59
N VAL A 256 15.51 3.33 3.21
CA VAL A 256 14.70 2.23 2.71
C VAL A 256 14.07 2.58 1.36
N LYS A 257 13.46 3.76 1.24
CA LYS A 257 12.91 4.27 -0.03
C LYS A 257 13.94 4.19 -1.14
N LYS A 258 15.11 4.80 -0.95
CA LYS A 258 16.21 4.81 -1.93
C LYS A 258 16.67 3.41 -2.33
N ALA A 259 16.77 2.49 -1.36
CA ALA A 259 17.17 1.11 -1.64
C ALA A 259 16.13 0.36 -2.49
N MET A 260 14.85 0.54 -2.18
CA MET A 260 13.76 -0.10 -2.93
C MET A 260 13.63 0.45 -4.35
N GLU A 261 13.70 1.77 -4.51
CA GLU A 261 13.64 2.43 -5.82
C GLU A 261 14.85 2.12 -6.70
N LYS A 262 16.00 1.82 -6.10
CA LYS A 262 17.17 1.33 -6.86
C LYS A 262 16.90 -0.03 -7.51
N GLU A 263 16.18 -0.92 -6.84
CA GLU A 263 15.82 -2.24 -7.36
C GLU A 263 14.62 -2.16 -8.33
N ARG A 264 13.62 -1.33 -8.02
CA ARG A 264 12.43 -1.13 -8.85
C ARG A 264 12.07 0.36 -8.91
N PRO A 265 12.59 1.11 -9.91
CA PRO A 265 12.40 2.57 -10.00
C PRO A 265 10.94 3.02 -10.05
N SER A 266 10.04 2.21 -10.58
CA SER A 266 8.61 2.51 -10.66
C SER A 266 7.90 2.63 -9.30
N LEU A 267 8.51 2.19 -8.20
CA LEU A 267 7.98 2.37 -6.84
C LEU A 267 7.87 3.84 -6.44
N SER A 268 8.62 4.74 -7.10
CA SER A 268 8.49 6.19 -6.89
C SER A 268 7.20 6.78 -7.49
N ARG A 269 6.44 6.06 -8.32
CA ARG A 269 5.29 6.63 -9.04
C ARG A 269 4.08 6.88 -8.13
N SER A 270 3.76 5.98 -7.24
CA SER A 270 2.61 6.11 -6.34
C SER A 270 3.06 5.88 -4.91
N ILE A 271 3.05 6.97 -4.14
CA ILE A 271 3.61 7.00 -2.78
C ILE A 271 2.50 7.33 -1.79
N ILE A 272 2.45 6.57 -0.73
CA ILE A 272 1.45 6.69 0.32
C ILE A 272 2.16 6.87 1.66
N THR A 273 1.65 7.70 2.56
CA THR A 273 2.09 7.70 3.96
C THR A 273 1.03 7.10 4.87
N TYR A 274 1.44 6.30 5.82
CA TYR A 274 0.59 5.67 6.83
C TYR A 274 0.89 6.27 8.19
N HIS A 275 -0.04 7.00 8.81
CA HIS A 275 -1.32 7.52 8.37
C HIS A 275 -1.41 9.02 8.67
N ILE A 276 -2.39 9.70 8.03
CA ILE A 276 -2.62 11.14 8.28
C ILE A 276 -3.26 11.34 9.66
N GLU A 277 -2.58 12.14 10.47
CA GLU A 277 -2.99 12.60 11.79
C GLU A 277 -2.07 13.74 12.17
N THR A 278 -2.59 14.79 12.82
CA THR A 278 -1.82 15.97 13.18
C THR A 278 -0.54 15.66 13.95
N ASP A 279 -0.58 14.72 14.90
CA ASP A 279 0.61 14.31 15.66
C ASP A 279 1.67 13.66 14.76
N ASN A 280 1.25 12.88 13.77
CA ASN A 280 2.16 12.25 12.80
C ASN A 280 2.75 13.29 11.85
N ILE A 281 1.94 14.23 11.36
CA ILE A 281 2.37 15.34 10.49
C ILE A 281 3.45 16.16 11.18
N ASN A 282 3.25 16.50 12.44
CA ASN A 282 4.16 17.35 13.21
C ASN A 282 5.46 16.64 13.66
N ARG A 283 5.55 15.32 13.42
CA ARG A 283 6.72 14.52 13.82
C ARG A 283 7.94 14.77 12.96
N TYR A 284 7.72 15.01 11.69
CA TYR A 284 8.81 15.21 10.74
C TYR A 284 8.81 16.63 10.20
N LYS A 285 9.99 17.08 9.78
CA LYS A 285 10.13 18.37 9.09
C LYS A 285 9.50 18.30 7.70
N PRO A 286 9.04 19.43 7.13
CA PRO A 286 8.47 19.48 5.78
C PRO A 286 9.37 18.83 4.71
N GLU A 287 10.69 19.04 4.80
CA GLU A 287 11.67 18.51 3.86
C GLU A 287 11.66 16.96 3.83
N THR A 288 11.35 16.32 4.97
CA THR A 288 11.21 14.86 5.03
C THR A 288 10.04 14.38 4.18
N TYR A 289 8.89 15.05 4.28
CA TYR A 289 7.72 14.70 3.46
C TYR A 289 7.95 15.00 1.97
N GLU A 290 8.65 16.09 1.63
CA GLU A 290 9.05 16.40 0.26
C GLU A 290 9.93 15.28 -0.33
N GLU A 291 10.88 14.75 0.46
CA GLU A 291 11.71 13.61 0.04
C GLU A 291 10.93 12.30 -0.03
N ILE A 292 10.01 12.02 0.90
CA ILE A 292 9.15 10.84 0.85
C ILE A 292 8.31 10.85 -0.43
N TYR A 293 7.66 11.98 -0.75
CA TYR A 293 6.78 12.14 -1.90
C TYR A 293 7.50 12.49 -3.22
N ARG A 294 8.82 12.53 -3.23
CA ARG A 294 9.59 12.76 -4.46
C ARG A 294 9.48 11.56 -5.39
N HIS A 295 9.01 11.82 -6.64
CA HIS A 295 8.87 10.85 -7.73
C HIS A 295 10.13 10.70 -8.55
#